data_d1edf85c8859d814f83d6590c9a18257
#
_entry.id   d1edf85c8859d814f83d6590c9a18257
#
_cell.length_a   1.000
_cell.length_b   1.000
_cell.length_c   1.000
_cell.angle_alpha   90.00
_cell.angle_beta   90.00
_cell.angle_gamma   90.00
#
_symmetry.space_group_name_H-M   'P 1'
#
loop_
_entity.id
_entity.type
_entity.pdbx_description
1 polymer ?
#
loop_
_entity_poly.entity_id
_entity_poly.type
_entity_poly.pdbx_seq_one_letter_code
_entity_poly.pdbx_strand_id
1 'polypeptide(L)'
;MNIKILHKVLFITIVISGYTLAQSKINVNHLLDYGGIQFMPNSDKPFNGKVFELYDNGSKHWEKRYIRGVAAGYYRSWYQNGQVEFKGRLENSANN
;
A
#
# COMPACT_ATOMS: atom_id res chain seq x y z
N MET A 1 22.87 7.85 35.65
CA MET A 1 22.39 8.93 34.82
C MET A 1 22.42 8.62 33.34
N ASN A 2 23.55 8.26 32.82
CA ASN A 2 23.67 7.98 31.38
C ASN A 2 22.89 6.76 30.95
N ILE A 3 22.70 5.83 31.86
CA ILE A 3 21.97 4.61 31.56
C ILE A 3 20.52 4.90 31.18
N LYS A 4 19.91 5.87 31.86
CA LYS A 4 18.54 6.21 31.56
C LYS A 4 18.39 6.83 30.16
N ILE A 5 19.37 7.60 29.76
CA ILE A 5 19.35 8.23 28.43
C ILE A 5 19.49 7.16 27.37
N LEU A 6 20.36 6.20 27.60
CA LEU A 6 20.57 5.10 26.65
C LEU A 6 19.30 4.27 26.48
N HIS A 7 18.58 4.04 27.56
CA HIS A 7 17.33 3.28 27.47
C HIS A 7 16.31 4.00 26.60
N LYS A 8 16.21 5.31 26.72
CA LYS A 8 15.27 6.09 25.94
C LYS A 8 15.62 6.06 24.45
N VAL A 9 16.88 6.19 24.15
CA VAL A 9 17.33 6.16 22.76
C VAL A 9 17.02 4.82 22.12
N LEU A 10 17.30 3.75 22.86
CA LEU A 10 17.07 2.41 22.35
C LEU A 10 15.58 2.16 22.10
N PHE A 11 14.73 2.64 22.99
CA PHE A 11 13.30 2.48 22.84
C PHE A 11 12.77 3.20 21.60
N ILE A 12 13.24 4.40 21.34
CA ILE A 12 12.85 5.17 20.17
C ILE A 12 13.25 4.45 18.89
N THR A 13 14.42 3.86 18.88
CA THR A 13 14.89 3.12 17.70
C THR A 13 13.97 1.95 17.36
N ILE A 14 13.51 1.23 18.36
CA ILE A 14 12.60 0.11 18.16
C ILE A 14 11.28 0.58 17.59
N VAL A 15 10.75 1.69 18.09
CA VAL A 15 9.49 2.23 17.62
C VAL A 15 9.60 2.65 16.15
N ILE A 16 10.69 3.27 15.78
CA ILE A 16 10.91 3.71 14.40
C ILE A 16 10.97 2.50 13.47
N SER A 17 11.64 1.44 13.87
CA SER A 17 11.72 0.23 13.06
C SER A 17 10.35 -0.38 12.84
N GLY A 18 9.55 -0.49 13.89
CA GLY A 18 8.21 -1.03 13.77
C GLY A 18 7.33 -0.18 12.89
N TYR A 19 7.47 1.12 13.01
CA TYR A 19 6.69 2.04 12.21
C TYR A 19 7.03 1.90 10.72
N THR A 20 8.31 1.75 10.41
CA THR A 20 8.75 1.61 9.02
C THR A 20 8.12 0.40 8.32
N LEU A 21 7.91 -0.68 9.05
CA LEU A 21 7.33 -1.86 8.47
C LEU A 21 5.82 -1.72 8.18
N ALA A 22 5.19 -0.72 8.75
CA ALA A 22 3.76 -0.57 8.64
C ALA A 22 3.30 0.23 7.44
N GLN A 23 4.22 0.58 6.56
CA GLN A 23 3.88 1.54 5.62
C GLN A 23 3.72 1.18 4.30
N SER A 24 2.87 0.50 3.73
CA SER A 24 2.93 0.16 2.36
C SER A 24 1.65 0.37 1.58
N LYS A 25 0.76 1.21 2.04
CA LYS A 25 -0.50 1.44 1.34
C LYS A 25 -0.57 2.84 0.82
N ILE A 26 -0.83 2.97 -0.47
CA ILE A 26 -0.91 4.27 -1.14
C ILE A 26 -2.30 4.40 -1.76
N ASN A 27 -2.93 5.57 -1.58
CA ASN A 27 -4.19 5.85 -2.24
C ASN A 27 -3.93 5.96 -3.74
N VAL A 28 -4.78 5.29 -4.54
CA VAL A 28 -4.61 5.27 -6.00
C VAL A 28 -4.56 6.67 -6.60
N ASN A 29 -5.21 7.63 -5.97
CA ASN A 29 -5.24 8.99 -6.47
C ASN A 29 -3.87 9.68 -6.41
N HIS A 30 -2.91 9.10 -5.68
CA HIS A 30 -1.58 9.67 -5.58
C HIS A 30 -0.63 9.07 -6.62
N LEU A 31 -1.08 8.12 -7.41
CA LEU A 31 -0.24 7.49 -8.42
C LEU A 31 -0.45 8.15 -9.77
N LEU A 32 0.57 8.08 -10.60
CA LEU A 32 0.52 8.59 -11.97
C LEU A 32 0.47 7.41 -12.93
N ASP A 33 -0.37 7.51 -13.94
CA ASP A 33 -0.54 6.45 -14.93
C ASP A 33 0.15 6.85 -16.23
N TYR A 34 1.09 6.01 -16.66
CA TYR A 34 1.75 6.20 -17.94
C TYR A 34 1.58 4.92 -18.75
N GLY A 35 0.62 4.93 -19.66
CA GLY A 35 0.38 3.77 -20.52
C GLY A 35 -0.10 2.53 -19.78
N GLY A 36 -0.82 2.71 -18.68
CA GLY A 36 -1.29 1.60 -17.87
C GLY A 36 -0.34 1.15 -16.77
N ILE A 37 0.84 1.77 -16.70
CA ILE A 37 1.83 1.47 -15.67
C ILE A 37 1.80 2.57 -14.62
N GLN A 38 1.68 2.20 -13.36
CA GLN A 38 1.57 3.16 -12.26
C GLN A 38 2.93 3.54 -11.68
N PHE A 39 3.09 4.82 -11.40
CA PHE A 39 4.33 5.37 -10.83
C PHE A 39 3.99 6.29 -9.66
N MET A 40 4.89 6.38 -8.70
CA MET A 40 4.82 7.45 -7.70
C MET A 40 5.26 8.76 -8.34
N PRO A 41 4.75 9.90 -7.87
CA PRO A 41 5.23 11.20 -8.35
C PRO A 41 6.73 11.30 -8.15
N ASN A 42 7.41 11.84 -9.12
CA ASN A 42 8.87 12.06 -9.08
C ASN A 42 9.70 10.78 -9.05
N SER A 43 9.12 9.66 -9.45
CA SER A 43 9.85 8.41 -9.53
C SER A 43 9.89 7.94 -10.98
N ASP A 44 11.01 7.43 -11.42
CA ASP A 44 11.15 6.88 -12.77
C ASP A 44 11.04 5.37 -12.77
N LYS A 45 10.69 4.78 -11.62
CA LYS A 45 10.53 3.33 -11.51
C LYS A 45 9.07 3.00 -11.29
N PRO A 46 8.56 1.96 -11.94
CA PRO A 46 7.17 1.53 -11.72
C PRO A 46 6.93 1.19 -10.25
N PHE A 47 5.72 1.44 -9.80
CA PHE A 47 5.37 1.27 -8.40
C PHE A 47 5.22 -0.18 -7.98
N ASN A 48 5.74 -0.52 -6.82
CA ASN A 48 5.52 -1.82 -6.17
C ASN A 48 4.92 -1.57 -4.81
N GLY A 49 3.86 -2.26 -4.48
CA GLY A 49 3.25 -2.14 -3.15
C GLY A 49 1.74 -2.30 -3.20
N LYS A 50 1.08 -1.96 -2.11
CA LYS A 50 -0.37 -2.03 -2.03
C LYS A 50 -0.99 -0.68 -2.35
N VAL A 51 -2.08 -0.71 -3.11
CA VAL A 51 -2.81 0.48 -3.52
C VAL A 51 -4.26 0.30 -3.11
N PHE A 52 -4.89 1.36 -2.68
CA PHE A 52 -6.29 1.31 -2.29
C PHE A 52 -7.07 2.49 -2.86
N GLU A 53 -8.37 2.33 -2.90
CA GLU A 53 -9.30 3.40 -3.26
C GLU A 53 -10.38 3.45 -2.21
N LEU A 54 -10.88 4.64 -1.91
CA LEU A 54 -11.97 4.83 -0.97
C LEU A 54 -13.23 5.25 -1.72
N TYR A 55 -14.38 4.90 -1.14
CA TYR A 55 -15.65 5.47 -1.57
C TYR A 55 -15.71 6.93 -1.11
N ASP A 56 -16.65 7.70 -1.61
CA ASP A 56 -16.82 9.09 -1.23
C ASP A 56 -17.08 9.25 0.27
N ASN A 57 -17.66 8.26 0.90
CA ASN A 57 -17.93 8.31 2.34
C ASN A 57 -16.70 7.93 3.19
N GLY A 58 -15.57 7.70 2.56
CA GLY A 58 -14.33 7.38 3.27
C GLY A 58 -14.11 5.90 3.57
N SER A 59 -15.08 5.04 3.29
CA SER A 59 -14.90 3.61 3.52
C SER A 59 -14.09 2.99 2.38
N LYS A 60 -13.46 1.86 2.64
CA LYS A 60 -12.64 1.19 1.64
C LYS A 60 -13.51 0.66 0.52
N HIS A 61 -13.08 0.90 -0.72
CA HIS A 61 -13.72 0.39 -1.91
C HIS A 61 -12.96 -0.85 -2.38
N TRP A 62 -11.65 -0.74 -2.61
CA TRP A 62 -10.82 -1.88 -2.99
C TRP A 62 -9.38 -1.70 -2.56
N GLU A 63 -8.65 -2.81 -2.56
CA GLU A 63 -7.23 -2.84 -2.22
C GLU A 63 -6.58 -3.87 -3.14
N LYS A 64 -5.47 -3.50 -3.79
CA LYS A 64 -4.76 -4.36 -4.71
C LYS A 64 -3.28 -4.27 -4.47
N ARG A 65 -2.57 -5.35 -4.83
CA ARG A 65 -1.12 -5.28 -4.87
C ARG A 65 -0.70 -4.90 -6.29
N TYR A 66 0.30 -4.06 -6.38
CA TYR A 66 0.89 -3.69 -7.68
C TYR A 66 2.33 -4.20 -7.72
N ILE A 67 2.72 -4.78 -8.84
CA ILE A 67 4.06 -5.27 -9.09
C ILE A 67 4.49 -4.66 -10.41
N ARG A 68 5.59 -3.91 -10.37
CA ARG A 68 6.12 -3.17 -11.52
C ARG A 68 5.05 -2.34 -12.19
N GLY A 69 4.27 -1.68 -11.37
CA GLY A 69 3.25 -0.74 -11.83
C GLY A 69 1.96 -1.34 -12.31
N VAL A 70 1.78 -2.65 -12.22
CA VAL A 70 0.59 -3.34 -12.73
C VAL A 70 -0.06 -4.13 -11.60
N ALA A 71 -1.38 -4.08 -11.51
CA ALA A 71 -2.11 -4.82 -10.49
C ALA A 71 -1.91 -6.32 -10.71
N ALA A 72 -1.51 -7.02 -9.65
CA ALA A 72 -1.25 -8.46 -9.71
C ALA A 72 -1.33 -9.05 -8.32
N GLY A 73 -1.74 -10.30 -8.23
CA GLY A 73 -1.81 -11.00 -6.96
C GLY A 73 -3.06 -10.66 -6.18
N TYR A 74 -2.89 -10.23 -4.94
CA TYR A 74 -3.99 -9.99 -4.03
C TYR A 74 -4.94 -8.89 -4.49
N TYR A 75 -6.24 -9.15 -4.35
CA TYR A 75 -7.30 -8.18 -4.64
C TYR A 75 -8.44 -8.37 -3.64
N ARG A 76 -8.92 -7.28 -3.06
CA ARG A 76 -10.06 -7.30 -2.15
C ARG A 76 -10.91 -6.07 -2.40
N SER A 77 -12.23 -6.26 -2.38
CA SER A 77 -13.15 -5.14 -2.49
C SER A 77 -14.25 -5.23 -1.45
N TRP A 78 -14.87 -4.10 -1.16
CA TRP A 78 -15.92 -3.97 -0.16
C TRP A 78 -17.07 -3.16 -0.72
N TYR A 79 -18.25 -3.42 -0.20
CA TYR A 79 -19.40 -2.57 -0.46
C TYR A 79 -19.27 -1.31 0.40
N GLN A 80 -20.06 -0.28 0.06
CA GLN A 80 -20.03 0.98 0.80
C GLN A 80 -20.33 0.81 2.29
N ASN A 81 -21.10 -0.21 2.66
CA ASN A 81 -21.44 -0.46 4.06
C ASN A 81 -20.33 -1.18 4.81
N GLY A 82 -19.21 -1.45 4.17
CA GLY A 82 -18.06 -2.08 4.81
C GLY A 82 -18.01 -3.61 4.72
N GLN A 83 -19.03 -4.22 4.17
CA GLN A 83 -19.01 -5.67 4.02
C GLN A 83 -18.15 -6.06 2.84
N VAL A 84 -17.48 -7.21 2.95
CA VAL A 84 -16.60 -7.69 1.90
C VAL A 84 -17.44 -8.09 0.69
N GLU A 85 -17.05 -7.58 -0.48
CA GLU A 85 -17.70 -7.92 -1.72
C GLU A 85 -16.94 -9.06 -2.39
N PHE A 86 -15.63 -8.98 -2.42
CA PHE A 86 -14.79 -9.96 -3.10
C PHE A 86 -13.43 -10.07 -2.44
N LYS A 87 -12.87 -11.27 -2.44
CA LYS A 87 -11.51 -11.54 -2.01
C LYS A 87 -10.93 -12.56 -2.96
N GLY A 88 -9.75 -12.31 -3.48
CA GLY A 88 -9.12 -13.26 -4.39
C GLY A 88 -7.79 -12.78 -4.89
N ARG A 89 -7.36 -13.34 -6.00
CA ARG A 89 -6.09 -13.00 -6.62
C ARG A 89 -6.33 -12.62 -8.06
N LEU A 90 -5.57 -11.62 -8.51
CA LEU A 90 -5.54 -11.24 -9.92
C LEU A 90 -4.35 -11.92 -10.55
N GLU A 91 -4.53 -12.47 -11.74
CA GLU A 91 -3.42 -13.03 -12.46
C GLU A 91 -2.78 -11.93 -13.27
N ASN A 92 -1.46 -11.97 -13.35
CA ASN A 92 -0.74 -11.00 -14.15
C ASN A 92 -0.95 -11.36 -15.61
N SER A 93 -1.55 -10.45 -16.36
CA SER A 93 -1.84 -10.68 -17.77
C SER A 93 -0.59 -10.94 -18.60
N ALA A 94 0.55 -10.51 -18.15
CA ALA A 94 1.80 -10.77 -18.84
C ALA A 94 2.19 -12.25 -18.82
N ASN A 95 1.62 -13.02 -17.93
CA ASN A 95 1.92 -14.43 -17.80
C ASN A 95 0.97 -15.29 -18.64
N ASN A 96 0.02 -14.66 -19.27
CA ASN A 96 -0.93 -15.39 -20.10
C ASN A 96 -0.62 -15.21 -21.59
#